data_d95578b93ce12b177f76ce095ea96b72
#
_entry.id   d95578b93ce12b177f76ce095ea96b72
#
_cell.length_a   1.000
_cell.length_b   1.000
_cell.length_c   1.000
_cell.angle_alpha   90.00
_cell.angle_beta   90.00
_cell.angle_gamma   90.00
#
_symmetry.space_group_name_H-M   'P 1'
#
loop_
_entity.id
_entity.type
_entity.pdbx_description
1 polymer ?
#
loop_
_entity_poly.entity_id
_entity_poly.type
_entity_poly.pdbx_seq_one_letter_code
_entity_poly.pdbx_strand_id
1 'polypeptide(L)'
;MRFGSVLVNGPSMLPVLRPDDCLVVDRSRDVRAGDVVVARFRERPALLVVKRAVRPVGDGWELASDNPAVEGHGLTSGVGDVEAVVRWRYWPLPPARLPPRRVS
;
A
#
# COMPACT_ATOMS: atom_id res chain seq x y z
N MET A 1 -9.15 -17.86 1.46
CA MET A 1 -8.77 -16.43 1.35
C MET A 1 -8.94 -15.76 2.70
N ARG A 2 -8.05 -14.85 3.02
CA ARG A 2 -8.04 -14.18 4.33
C ARG A 2 -8.21 -12.67 4.11
N PHE A 3 -9.48 -12.25 4.06
CA PHE A 3 -9.81 -10.84 3.88
C PHE A 3 -9.80 -10.08 5.20
N GLY A 4 -9.46 -8.82 5.10
CA GLY A 4 -9.56 -7.87 6.19
C GLY A 4 -9.87 -6.50 5.61
N SER A 5 -9.93 -5.49 6.48
CA SER A 5 -10.15 -4.12 6.05
C SER A 5 -9.17 -3.19 6.75
N VAL A 6 -8.79 -2.11 6.07
CA VAL A 6 -7.95 -1.06 6.63
C VAL A 6 -8.49 0.31 6.21
N LEU A 7 -8.24 1.29 7.06
CA LEU A 7 -8.55 2.69 6.79
C LEU A 7 -7.26 3.41 6.39
N VAL A 8 -7.32 4.16 5.29
CA VAL A 8 -6.17 4.93 4.83
C VAL A 8 -5.99 6.17 5.71
N ASN A 9 -4.80 6.33 6.25
CA ASN A 9 -4.42 7.52 7.00
C ASN A 9 -3.33 8.28 6.24
N GLY A 10 -3.54 9.58 6.11
CA GLY A 10 -2.55 10.44 5.49
C GLY A 10 -2.57 10.44 3.96
N PRO A 11 -1.76 11.32 3.33
CA PRO A 11 -1.85 11.59 1.91
C PRO A 11 -0.86 10.80 1.04
N SER A 12 -0.11 9.84 1.58
CA SER A 12 1.02 9.24 0.87
C SER A 12 0.63 8.52 -0.42
N MET A 13 -0.61 8.04 -0.53
CA MET A 13 -1.08 7.31 -1.70
C MET A 13 -2.01 8.13 -2.62
N LEU A 14 -2.08 9.45 -2.41
CA LEU A 14 -2.75 10.31 -3.37
C LEU A 14 -2.04 10.25 -4.73
N PRO A 15 -2.75 10.34 -5.83
CA PRO A 15 -4.21 10.50 -5.98
C PRO A 15 -5.00 9.19 -5.99
N VAL A 16 -4.34 8.04 -5.91
CA VAL A 16 -4.99 6.72 -6.03
C VAL A 16 -5.88 6.44 -4.84
N LEU A 17 -5.35 6.68 -3.63
CA LEU A 17 -6.09 6.51 -2.39
C LEU A 17 -6.09 7.82 -1.62
N ARG A 18 -7.25 8.17 -1.08
CA ARG A 18 -7.42 9.37 -0.26
C ARG A 18 -7.43 9.00 1.22
N PRO A 19 -7.07 9.93 2.11
CA PRO A 19 -7.30 9.72 3.54
C PRO A 19 -8.77 9.35 3.79
N ASP A 20 -8.99 8.44 4.74
CA ASP A 20 -10.30 7.89 5.11
C ASP A 20 -10.93 6.93 4.10
N ASP A 21 -10.26 6.60 3.00
CA ASP A 21 -10.70 5.49 2.16
C ASP A 21 -10.62 4.18 2.95
N CYS A 22 -11.64 3.35 2.82
CA CYS A 22 -11.68 2.03 3.43
C CYS A 22 -11.35 0.97 2.36
N LEU A 23 -10.45 0.07 2.69
CA LEU A 23 -9.90 -0.90 1.75
C LEU A 23 -10.20 -2.32 2.20
N VAL A 24 -10.53 -3.18 1.23
CA VAL A 24 -10.56 -4.62 1.44
C VAL A 24 -9.19 -5.17 1.06
N VAL A 25 -8.58 -5.90 1.97
CA VAL A 25 -7.25 -6.48 1.80
C VAL A 25 -7.30 -7.99 1.85
N ASP A 26 -6.39 -8.64 1.14
CA ASP A 26 -6.25 -10.09 1.12
C ASP A 26 -4.88 -10.47 1.68
N ARG A 27 -4.87 -11.17 2.81
CA ARG A 27 -3.64 -11.59 3.49
C ARG A 27 -3.05 -12.87 2.94
N SER A 28 -3.76 -13.57 2.07
CA SER A 28 -3.31 -14.84 1.50
C SER A 28 -2.74 -14.71 0.09
N ARG A 29 -2.86 -13.53 -0.52
CA ARG A 29 -2.46 -13.32 -1.90
C ARG A 29 -0.97 -13.04 -2.01
N ASP A 30 -0.33 -13.65 -3.03
CA ASP A 30 1.05 -13.32 -3.36
C ASP A 30 1.18 -11.89 -3.89
N VAL A 31 2.24 -11.22 -3.48
CA VAL A 31 2.51 -9.84 -3.88
C VAL A 31 3.16 -9.83 -5.26
N ARG A 32 2.75 -8.88 -6.09
CA ARG A 32 3.34 -8.63 -7.40
C ARG A 32 3.74 -7.16 -7.52
N ALA A 33 4.73 -6.90 -8.33
CA ALA A 33 5.16 -5.53 -8.62
C ALA A 33 3.97 -4.73 -9.16
N GLY A 34 3.76 -3.55 -8.60
CA GLY A 34 2.63 -2.68 -8.93
C GLY A 34 1.44 -2.83 -7.99
N ASP A 35 1.40 -3.84 -7.14
CA ASP A 35 0.33 -3.99 -6.17
C ASP A 35 0.38 -2.88 -5.11
N VAL A 36 -0.79 -2.44 -4.68
CA VAL A 36 -0.93 -1.65 -3.45
C VAL A 36 -1.02 -2.64 -2.30
N VAL A 37 -0.21 -2.42 -1.29
CA VAL A 37 -0.05 -3.37 -0.20
C VAL A 37 -0.15 -2.69 1.16
N VAL A 38 -0.54 -3.48 2.14
CA VAL A 38 -0.41 -3.13 3.56
C VAL A 38 0.87 -3.77 4.05
N ALA A 39 1.76 -2.97 4.61
CA ALA A 39 3.12 -3.40 4.91
C ALA A 39 3.68 -2.66 6.12
N ARG A 40 4.84 -3.10 6.56
CA ARG A 40 5.63 -2.42 7.58
C ARG A 40 7.04 -2.22 7.04
N PHE A 41 7.54 -0.99 7.11
CA PHE A 41 8.95 -0.76 6.82
C PHE A 41 9.83 -1.42 7.88
N ARG A 42 10.95 -1.98 7.47
CA ARG A 42 11.89 -2.61 8.41
C ARG A 42 12.48 -1.63 9.40
N GLU A 43 12.62 -0.37 9.00
CA GLU A 43 13.10 0.69 9.89
C GLU A 43 12.07 1.13 10.94
N ARG A 44 10.79 0.86 10.69
CA ARG A 44 9.68 1.23 11.59
C ARG A 44 8.65 0.11 11.67
N PRO A 45 9.01 -1.02 12.27
CA PRO A 45 8.13 -2.20 12.25
C PRO A 45 6.84 -2.04 13.04
N ALA A 46 6.76 -1.05 13.91
CA ALA A 46 5.53 -0.78 14.67
C ALA A 46 4.48 -0.03 13.85
N LEU A 47 4.86 0.56 12.72
CA LEU A 47 3.96 1.37 11.90
C LEU A 47 3.45 0.58 10.70
N LEU A 48 2.14 0.39 10.64
CA LEU A 48 1.48 -0.23 9.49
C LEU A 48 1.22 0.85 8.44
N VAL A 49 1.62 0.59 7.20
CA VAL A 49 1.50 1.57 6.11
C VAL A 49 0.81 0.95 4.91
N VAL A 50 0.22 1.80 4.06
CA VAL A 50 -0.30 1.42 2.75
C VAL A 50 0.60 2.06 1.70
N LYS A 51 1.24 1.24 0.88
CA LYS A 51 2.23 1.67 -0.09
C LYS A 51 2.12 0.88 -1.38
N ARG A 52 2.87 1.30 -2.40
CA ARG A 52 2.99 0.57 -3.68
C ARG A 52 4.19 -0.35 -3.63
N ALA A 53 4.00 -1.62 -3.94
CA ALA A 53 5.11 -2.58 -4.07
C ALA A 53 5.80 -2.35 -5.41
N VAL A 54 7.09 -2.02 -5.37
CA VAL A 54 7.86 -1.67 -6.56
C VAL A 54 8.54 -2.91 -7.13
N ARG A 55 9.33 -3.59 -6.30
CA ARG A 55 10.08 -4.78 -6.71
C ARG A 55 10.47 -5.60 -5.48
N PRO A 56 10.70 -6.90 -5.66
CA PRO A 56 11.22 -7.71 -4.56
C PRO A 56 12.67 -7.32 -4.25
N VAL A 57 13.01 -7.30 -2.97
CA VAL A 57 14.37 -7.05 -2.48
C VAL A 57 14.63 -8.08 -1.38
N GLY A 58 15.45 -9.08 -1.68
CA GLY A 58 15.65 -10.19 -0.75
C GLY A 58 14.33 -10.89 -0.43
N ASP A 59 14.00 -11.01 0.82
CA ASP A 59 12.74 -11.59 1.29
C ASP A 59 11.63 -10.55 1.53
N GLY A 60 11.89 -9.29 1.20
CA GLY A 60 10.92 -8.20 1.34
C GLY A 60 10.67 -7.50 0.02
N TRP A 61 10.12 -6.29 0.12
CA TRP A 61 9.74 -5.49 -1.03
C TRP A 61 10.20 -4.06 -0.88
N GLU A 62 10.67 -3.48 -1.97
CA GLU A 62 10.82 -2.03 -2.06
C GLU A 62 9.44 -1.41 -2.16
N LEU A 63 9.14 -0.47 -1.28
CA LEU A 63 7.84 0.17 -1.17
C LEU A 63 7.97 1.65 -1.49
N ALA A 64 6.95 2.22 -2.12
CA ALA A 64 6.95 3.63 -2.49
C ALA A 64 5.57 4.25 -2.31
N SER A 65 5.55 5.56 -2.07
CA SER A 65 4.33 6.34 -2.02
C SER A 65 3.92 6.75 -3.44
N ASP A 66 2.61 6.80 -3.70
CA ASP A 66 2.09 7.30 -4.97
C ASP A 66 2.09 8.83 -5.04
N ASN A 67 2.08 9.51 -3.91
CA ASN A 67 2.03 10.96 -3.85
C ASN A 67 3.44 11.54 -3.88
N PRO A 68 3.87 12.20 -4.97
CA PRO A 68 5.21 12.78 -5.03
C PRO A 68 5.44 13.92 -4.03
N ALA A 69 4.37 14.55 -3.55
CA ALA A 69 4.48 15.65 -2.59
C ALA A 69 4.99 15.22 -1.22
N VAL A 70 4.93 13.91 -0.88
CA VAL A 70 5.42 13.40 0.40
C VAL A 70 6.85 12.85 0.33
N GLU A 71 7.45 12.78 -0.85
CA GLU A 71 8.82 12.32 -1.00
C GLU A 71 9.78 13.23 -0.24
N GLY A 72 10.71 12.63 0.49
CA GLY A 72 11.66 13.37 1.31
C GLY A 72 11.13 13.80 2.66
N HIS A 73 9.89 13.50 2.98
CA HIS A 73 9.26 13.82 4.25
C HIS A 73 9.08 12.56 5.10
N GLY A 74 10.05 12.27 5.93
CA GLY A 74 10.02 11.07 6.77
C GLY A 74 10.19 9.79 5.96
N LEU A 75 9.72 8.68 6.51
CA LEU A 75 9.85 7.36 5.87
C LEU A 75 8.69 7.14 4.91
N THR A 76 8.86 7.54 3.65
CA THR A 76 7.85 7.40 2.60
C THR A 76 8.18 6.31 1.59
N SER A 77 9.41 5.82 1.60
CA SER A 77 9.86 4.71 0.75
C SER A 77 10.94 3.91 1.46
N GLY A 78 11.22 2.72 0.99
CA GLY A 78 12.22 1.83 1.56
C GLY A 78 11.81 0.38 1.45
N VAL A 79 12.56 -0.50 2.10
CA VAL A 79 12.27 -1.94 2.12
C VAL A 79 11.33 -2.26 3.28
N GLY A 80 10.34 -3.08 3.02
CA GLY A 80 9.39 -3.50 4.03
C GLY A 80 8.89 -4.92 3.83
N ASP A 81 8.12 -5.38 4.79
CA ASP A 81 7.48 -6.68 4.77
C ASP A 81 6.00 -6.50 4.55
N VAL A 82 5.46 -7.20 3.53
CA VAL A 82 4.07 -7.07 3.14
C VAL A 82 3.21 -8.00 3.99
N GLU A 83 2.13 -7.46 4.53
CA GLU A 83 1.15 -8.24 5.30
C GLU A 83 -0.09 -8.59 4.50
N ALA A 84 -0.49 -7.75 3.55
CA ALA A 84 -1.68 -7.98 2.75
C ALA A 84 -1.63 -7.19 1.44
N VAL A 85 -2.37 -7.67 0.44
CA VAL A 85 -2.55 -6.98 -0.83
C VAL A 85 -3.92 -6.31 -0.84
N VAL A 86 -3.98 -5.06 -1.27
CA VAL A 86 -5.23 -4.32 -1.37
C VAL A 86 -5.98 -4.79 -2.62
N ARG A 87 -7.24 -5.22 -2.43
CA ARG A 87 -8.09 -5.71 -3.52
C ARG A 87 -9.03 -4.63 -4.02
N TRP A 88 -9.76 -3.97 -3.10
CA TRP A 88 -10.76 -2.98 -3.44
C TRP A 88 -10.79 -1.86 -2.42
N ARG A 89 -11.14 -0.66 -2.91
CA ARG A 89 -11.64 0.41 -2.08
C ARG A 89 -13.15 0.25 -1.99
N TYR A 90 -13.69 0.07 -0.80
CA TYR A 90 -15.14 -0.09 -0.63
C TYR A 90 -15.82 1.15 -0.03
N TRP A 91 -15.07 2.09 0.44
CA TRP A 91 -15.59 3.36 0.93
C TRP A 91 -14.63 4.47 0.52
N PRO A 92 -15.07 5.62 0.00
CA PRO A 92 -16.49 5.93 -0.27
C PRO A 92 -17.07 5.13 -1.43
N LEU A 93 -18.38 5.00 -1.43
CA LEU A 93 -19.08 4.30 -2.51
C LEU A 93 -19.14 5.15 -3.79
N PRO A 94 -19.21 4.50 -4.98
CA PRO A 94 -19.25 3.05 -5.20
C PRO A 94 -17.89 2.39 -5.00
N PRO A 95 -17.89 1.08 -4.68
CA PRO A 95 -16.64 0.32 -4.61
C PRO A 95 -15.90 0.37 -5.93
N ALA A 96 -14.58 0.44 -5.86
CA ALA A 96 -13.76 0.53 -7.06
C ALA A 96 -12.51 -0.32 -6.90
N ARG A 97 -12.12 -1.00 -7.98
CA ARG A 97 -10.79 -1.59 -8.08
C ARG A 97 -9.77 -0.49 -8.23
N LEU A 98 -8.63 -0.66 -7.58
CA LEU A 98 -7.55 0.27 -7.78
C LEU A 98 -7.00 0.10 -9.20
N PRO A 99 -6.79 1.19 -9.93
CA PRO A 99 -6.24 1.09 -11.27
C PRO A 99 -4.82 0.54 -11.22
N PRO A 100 -4.42 -0.28 -12.20
CA PRO A 100 -3.03 -0.67 -12.32
C PRO A 100 -2.18 0.57 -12.52
N ARG A 101 -1.08 0.68 -11.81
CA ARG A 101 -0.18 1.80 -11.94
C ARG A 101 1.17 1.31 -12.43
N ARG A 102 1.72 1.99 -13.43
CA ARG A 102 3.07 1.69 -13.87
C ARG A 102 4.04 2.10 -12.78
N VAL A 103 4.82 1.16 -12.32
CA VAL A 103 5.89 1.39 -11.36
C VAL A 103 7.18 1.48 -12.16
N SER A 104 7.82 2.60 -12.10
CA SER A 104 9.07 2.85 -12.82
C SER A 104 10.26 2.82 -11.87
#